data_6502e5f571821807613140cc833e4815
#
_entry.id   6502e5f571821807613140cc833e4815
#
_cell.length_a   1.000
_cell.length_b   1.000
_cell.length_c   1.000
_cell.angle_alpha   90.00
_cell.angle_beta   90.00
_cell.angle_gamma   90.00
#
_symmetry.space_group_name_H-M   'P 1'
#
loop_
_entity.id
_entity.type
_entity.pdbx_description
1 polymer ?
#
loop_
_entity_poly.entity_id
_entity_poly.type
_entity_poly.pdbx_seq_one_letter_code
_entity_poly.pdbx_strand_id
1 'polypeptide(L)' 'MESYWFAYGYKTRESAEMVLAAAYSAGDVMPGENPRVEAYRTKDGAKRYGVRVN' A
#
# COMPACT_ATOMS: atom_id res chain seq x y z
N MET A 1 -4.91 12.51 11.33
CA MET A 1 -3.87 11.50 11.58
C MET A 1 -2.92 11.42 10.40
N GLU A 2 -1.66 11.16 10.69
CA GLU A 2 -0.68 11.06 9.62
C GLU A 2 -0.82 9.73 8.90
N SER A 3 -0.57 9.76 7.60
CA SER A 3 -0.58 8.54 6.82
C SER A 3 0.71 7.76 7.05
N TYR A 4 0.64 6.46 6.85
CA TYR A 4 1.81 5.61 6.96
C TYR A 4 1.69 4.43 5.98
N TRP A 5 2.82 3.77 5.74
CA TRP A 5 2.85 2.61 4.87
C TRP A 5 2.46 1.37 5.65
N PHE A 6 1.36 0.74 5.26
CA PHE A 6 0.97 -0.57 5.80
C PHE A 6 1.87 -1.65 5.22
N ALA A 7 2.17 -1.56 3.92
CA ALA A 7 3.06 -2.48 3.22
C ALA A 7 3.68 -1.73 2.06
N TYR A 8 4.87 -2.13 1.62
CA TYR A 8 5.55 -1.40 0.54
C TYR A 8 6.61 -2.29 -0.09
N GLY A 9 7.20 -1.78 -1.18
CA GLY A 9 8.30 -2.45 -1.85
C GLY A 9 7.89 -3.33 -3.01
N TYR A 10 6.66 -3.19 -3.50
CA TYR A 10 6.16 -4.01 -4.59
C TYR A 10 6.54 -3.40 -5.93
N LYS A 11 6.95 -4.23 -6.87
CA LYS A 11 7.41 -3.76 -8.18
C LYS A 11 6.29 -3.33 -9.09
N THR A 12 5.08 -3.85 -8.88
CA THR A 12 3.93 -3.53 -9.72
C THR A 12 2.76 -3.09 -8.88
N ARG A 13 1.90 -2.27 -9.48
CA ARG A 13 0.65 -1.85 -8.84
C ARG A 13 -0.23 -3.06 -8.54
N GLU A 14 -0.25 -4.02 -9.46
CA GLU A 14 -1.08 -5.21 -9.30
C GLU A 14 -0.71 -5.99 -8.05
N SER A 15 0.58 -6.15 -7.78
CA SER A 15 1.02 -6.83 -6.56
C SER A 15 0.55 -6.11 -5.31
N ALA A 16 0.66 -4.78 -5.31
CA ALA A 16 0.21 -3.98 -4.16
C ALA A 16 -1.31 -4.06 -4.00
N GLU A 17 -2.05 -4.08 -5.12
CA GLU A 17 -3.51 -4.22 -5.06
C GLU A 17 -3.92 -5.55 -4.45
N MET A 18 -3.19 -6.62 -4.77
CA MET A 18 -3.46 -7.93 -4.20
C MET A 18 -3.22 -7.93 -2.70
N VAL A 19 -2.17 -7.25 -2.26
CA VAL A 19 -1.88 -7.13 -0.83
C VAL A 19 -2.98 -6.37 -0.13
N LEU A 20 -3.48 -5.30 -0.74
CA LEU A 20 -4.58 -4.51 -0.18
C LEU A 20 -5.84 -5.37 -0.05
N ALA A 21 -6.18 -6.15 -1.08
CA ALA A 21 -7.35 -7.01 -1.04
C ALA A 21 -7.21 -8.06 0.06
N ALA A 22 -6.04 -8.65 0.21
CA ALA A 22 -5.79 -9.63 1.27
C ALA A 22 -5.90 -9.01 2.66
N ALA A 23 -5.42 -7.76 2.81
CA ALA A 23 -5.50 -7.06 4.08
C ALA A 23 -6.94 -6.78 4.47
N TYR A 24 -7.79 -6.40 3.50
CA TYR A 24 -9.22 -6.22 3.75
C TYR A 24 -9.87 -7.54 4.20
N SER A 25 -9.57 -8.63 3.49
CA SER A 25 -10.14 -9.93 3.82
C SER A 25 -9.73 -10.41 5.20
N ALA A 26 -8.50 -10.10 5.60
CA ALA A 26 -7.98 -10.51 6.91
C ALA A 26 -8.43 -9.58 8.03
N GLY A 27 -9.03 -8.44 7.70
CA GLY A 27 -9.42 -7.45 8.70
C GLY A 27 -8.29 -6.58 9.19
N ASP A 28 -7.16 -6.59 8.49
CA ASP A 28 -5.99 -5.79 8.88
C ASP A 28 -6.15 -4.32 8.56
N VAL A 29 -7.00 -3.98 7.60
CA VAL A 29 -7.32 -2.59 7.27
C VAL A 29 -8.83 -2.43 7.18
N MET A 30 -9.30 -1.23 7.48
CA MET A 30 -10.73 -0.90 7.48
C MET A 30 -10.97 0.25 6.51
N PRO A 31 -12.18 0.33 5.92
CA PRO A 31 -12.48 1.44 4.99
C PRO A 31 -12.25 2.82 5.58
N GLY A 32 -12.50 2.99 6.88
CA GLY A 32 -12.32 4.28 7.55
C GLY A 32 -10.87 4.71 7.64
N GLU A 33 -9.92 3.82 7.42
CA GLU A 33 -8.51 4.15 7.43
C GLU A 33 -8.01 4.63 6.08
N ASN A 34 -8.92 4.69 5.08
CA ASN A 34 -8.59 5.16 3.74
C ASN A 34 -7.41 4.41 3.12
N PRO A 35 -7.44 3.07 3.11
CA PRO A 35 -6.32 2.31 2.53
C PRO A 35 -6.33 2.42 1.01
N ARG A 36 -5.15 2.57 0.44
CA ARG A 36 -5.01 2.73 -1.02
C ARG A 36 -3.62 2.36 -1.47
N VAL A 37 -3.49 2.05 -2.76
CA VAL A 37 -2.19 1.79 -3.38
C VAL A 37 -1.62 3.12 -3.85
N GLU A 38 -0.35 3.37 -3.51
CA GLU A 38 0.38 4.55 -3.98
C GLU A 38 1.73 4.15 -4.52
N ALA A 39 2.17 4.88 -5.53
CA ALA A 39 3.50 4.71 -6.09
C ALA A 39 4.48 5.64 -5.39
N TYR A 40 5.74 5.22 -5.32
CA TYR A 40 6.80 6.04 -4.78
C TYR A 40 8.12 5.66 -5.46
N ARG A 41 9.16 6.45 -5.23
CA ARG A 41 10.48 6.15 -5.76
C ARG A 41 11.44 5.86 -4.62
N THR A 42 12.30 4.87 -4.86
CA THR A 42 13.37 4.54 -3.92
C THR A 42 14.52 5.51 -4.09
N LYS A 43 15.51 5.42 -3.21
CA LYS A 43 16.68 6.29 -3.26
C LYS A 43 17.43 6.17 -4.58
N ASP A 44 17.48 4.99 -5.16
CA ASP A 44 18.17 4.76 -6.42
C ASP A 44 17.28 5.00 -7.64
N GLY A 45 16.09 5.57 -7.44
CA GLY A 45 15.23 5.99 -8.53
C GLY A 45 14.27 4.94 -9.05
N ALA A 46 14.24 3.77 -8.45
CA ALA A 46 13.32 2.71 -8.88
C ALA A 46 11.90 3.03 -8.42
N LYS A 47 10.92 2.78 -9.31
CA LYS A 47 9.52 2.98 -8.98
C LYS A 47 8.99 1.75 -8.26
N ARG A 48 8.29 1.98 -7.16
CA ARG A 48 7.70 0.92 -6.37
C ARG A 48 6.29 1.32 -5.94
N TYR A 49 5.55 0.35 -5.45
CA TYR A 49 4.17 0.54 -5.02
C TYR A 49 3.99 0.00 -3.61
N GLY A 50 3.06 0.57 -2.89
CA GLY A 50 2.74 0.09 -1.56
C GLY A 50 1.32 0.43 -1.18
N VAL A 51 0.91 -0.01 0.00
CA VAL A 51 -0.42 0.27 0.55
C VAL A 51 -0.25 1.32 1.64
N ARG A 52 -0.93 2.44 1.46
CA ARG A 52 -0.89 3.55 2.39
C ARG A 52 -2.22 3.63 3.13
N VAL A 53 -2.19 3.99 4.40
CA VAL A 53 -3.40 4.17 5.20
C VAL A 53 -3.37 5.55 5.83
N ASN A 54 -4.58 6.13 5.97
CA ASN A 54 -4.78 7.50 6.50
C ASN A 54 -4.06 8.59 5.64
#